data_34945908d2cb7c875e73f9cfd7597deb
#
_entry.id   34945908d2cb7c875e73f9cfd7597deb
#
_cell.length_a   1.000
_cell.length_b   1.000
_cell.length_c   1.000
_cell.angle_alpha   90.00
_cell.angle_beta   90.00
_cell.angle_gamma   90.00
#
_symmetry.space_group_name_H-M   'P 1'
#
loop_
_entity.id
_entity.type
_entity.pdbx_description
1 polymer ?
#
loop_
_entity_poly.entity_id
_entity_poly.type
_entity_poly.pdbx_seq_one_letter_code
_entity_poly.pdbx_strand_id
1 'polypeptide(L)'
;MAEEPQIAEQERRYRGAAEAYGPAIARLARGYEADAELARDLVQDVHVALWRSFAAYDGRCSERTWVYRVAHNAAADHVRARKRLRAEALVGLDEAAAFADGGDPEAEAGARQRLARLTRLIHRLKPTDRQVMLLYLEDLTAAEIGEITGLSAGAVAVRIHRIKALLAIRFTQKEPA
;
A
#
# COMPACT_ATOMS: atom_id res chain seq x y z
N MET A 1 -35.74 10.49 8.10
CA MET A 1 -35.28 11.23 9.30
C MET A 1 -34.18 10.51 10.13
N ALA A 2 -33.86 9.23 9.86
CA ALA A 2 -32.74 8.52 10.55
C ALA A 2 -31.41 8.55 9.78
N GLU A 3 -31.39 8.94 8.51
CA GLU A 3 -30.20 8.92 7.65
C GLU A 3 -29.23 10.07 7.91
N GLU A 4 -29.72 11.28 8.23
CA GLU A 4 -28.84 12.45 8.44
C GLU A 4 -27.85 12.29 9.61
N PRO A 5 -28.22 11.80 10.80
CA PRO A 5 -27.26 11.60 11.88
C PRO A 5 -26.25 10.48 11.58
N GLN A 6 -26.63 9.48 10.80
CA GLN A 6 -25.73 8.40 10.41
C GLN A 6 -24.67 8.88 9.38
N ILE A 7 -25.07 9.70 8.41
CA ILE A 7 -24.15 10.32 7.45
C ILE A 7 -23.20 11.29 8.16
N ALA A 8 -23.69 12.07 9.12
CA ALA A 8 -22.85 12.98 9.90
C ALA A 8 -21.79 12.25 10.75
N GLU A 9 -22.14 11.09 11.32
CA GLU A 9 -21.20 10.24 12.08
C GLU A 9 -20.16 9.61 11.14
N GLN A 10 -20.60 9.09 10.00
CA GLN A 10 -19.71 8.54 8.97
C GLN A 10 -18.70 9.59 8.48
N GLU A 11 -19.15 10.79 8.19
CA GLU A 11 -18.33 11.92 7.76
C GLU A 11 -17.30 12.33 8.83
N ARG A 12 -17.72 12.38 10.09
CA ARG A 12 -16.84 12.72 11.20
C ARG A 12 -15.72 11.69 11.36
N ARG A 13 -16.05 10.39 11.31
CA ARG A 13 -15.07 9.30 11.38
C ARG A 13 -14.11 9.33 10.20
N TYR A 14 -14.64 9.52 9.01
CA TYR A 14 -13.80 9.63 7.82
C TYR A 14 -12.81 10.80 7.91
N ARG A 15 -13.25 11.98 8.35
CA ARG A 15 -12.36 13.15 8.49
C ARG A 15 -11.26 12.88 9.50
N GLY A 16 -11.58 12.32 10.67
CA GLY A 16 -10.58 11.95 11.66
C GLY A 16 -9.57 10.94 11.13
N ALA A 17 -10.04 9.90 10.43
CA ALA A 17 -9.17 8.90 9.82
C ALA A 17 -8.32 9.49 8.67
N ALA A 18 -8.88 10.35 7.83
CA ALA A 18 -8.15 11.01 6.75
C ALA A 18 -7.03 11.92 7.28
N GLU A 19 -7.29 12.65 8.36
CA GLU A 19 -6.29 13.46 9.04
C GLU A 19 -5.19 12.61 9.69
N ALA A 20 -5.57 11.58 10.45
CA ALA A 20 -4.62 10.74 11.19
C ALA A 20 -3.79 9.84 10.28
N TYR A 21 -4.36 9.28 9.22
CA TYR A 21 -3.74 8.25 8.38
C TYR A 21 -3.40 8.70 6.96
N GLY A 22 -3.71 9.93 6.55
CA GLY A 22 -3.45 10.43 5.20
C GLY A 22 -2.01 10.25 4.73
N PRO A 23 -0.98 10.63 5.51
CA PRO A 23 0.42 10.38 5.15
C PRO A 23 0.76 8.90 4.98
N ALA A 24 0.19 8.01 5.81
CA ALA A 24 0.39 6.56 5.72
C ALA A 24 -0.26 5.98 4.46
N ILE A 25 -1.48 6.44 4.13
CA ILE A 25 -2.18 6.06 2.89
C ILE A 25 -1.37 6.46 1.66
N ALA A 26 -0.78 7.67 1.66
CA ALA A 26 0.07 8.12 0.57
C ALA A 26 1.37 7.29 0.44
N ARG A 27 1.97 6.83 1.55
CA ARG A 27 3.12 5.90 1.52
C ARG A 27 2.73 4.53 0.98
N LEU A 28 1.58 4.01 1.45
CA LEU A 28 1.02 2.75 0.97
C LEU A 28 0.78 2.80 -0.54
N ALA A 29 0.14 3.84 -1.05
CA ALA A 29 -0.13 4.00 -2.48
C ALA A 29 1.16 3.94 -3.31
N ARG A 30 2.21 4.65 -2.89
CA ARG A 30 3.54 4.57 -3.52
C ARG A 30 4.19 3.18 -3.41
N GLY A 31 3.87 2.41 -2.39
CA GLY A 31 4.30 1.02 -2.25
C GLY A 31 3.59 0.06 -3.21
N TYR A 32 2.44 0.43 -3.74
CA TYR A 32 1.69 -0.35 -4.73
C TYR A 32 1.91 0.13 -6.16
N GLU A 33 2.03 1.44 -6.36
CA GLU A 33 2.20 2.07 -7.67
C GLU A 33 3.50 2.87 -7.74
N ALA A 34 4.32 2.58 -8.76
CA ALA A 34 5.58 3.28 -9.00
C ALA A 34 5.35 4.61 -9.71
N ASP A 35 4.32 4.69 -10.54
CA ASP A 35 3.92 5.91 -11.23
C ASP A 35 3.24 6.86 -10.25
N ALA A 36 3.67 8.13 -10.24
CA ALA A 36 3.19 9.14 -9.29
C ALA A 36 1.72 9.53 -9.53
N GLU A 37 1.27 9.52 -10.79
CA GLU A 37 -0.13 9.81 -11.14
C GLU A 37 -1.04 8.69 -10.66
N LEU A 38 -0.69 7.45 -10.98
CA LEU A 38 -1.41 6.27 -10.54
C LEU A 38 -1.41 6.09 -9.02
N ALA A 39 -0.32 6.49 -8.35
CA ALA A 39 -0.30 6.52 -6.89
C ALA A 39 -1.27 7.56 -6.32
N ARG A 40 -1.45 8.72 -6.99
CA ARG A 40 -2.45 9.73 -6.60
C ARG A 40 -3.87 9.24 -6.82
N ASP A 41 -4.13 8.59 -7.95
CA ASP A 41 -5.44 7.99 -8.23
C ASP A 41 -5.78 6.93 -7.18
N LEU A 42 -4.80 6.07 -6.83
CA LEU A 42 -4.99 5.08 -5.76
C LEU A 42 -5.28 5.73 -4.40
N VAL A 43 -4.64 6.86 -4.06
CA VAL A 43 -4.98 7.61 -2.83
C VAL A 43 -6.45 8.03 -2.84
N GLN A 44 -6.96 8.54 -3.97
CA GLN A 44 -8.37 8.92 -4.10
C GLN A 44 -9.29 7.70 -3.96
N ASP A 45 -8.98 6.57 -4.62
CA ASP A 45 -9.73 5.32 -4.50
C ASP A 45 -9.81 4.85 -3.04
N VAL A 46 -8.70 4.94 -2.30
CA VAL A 46 -8.66 4.59 -0.87
C VAL A 46 -9.55 5.52 -0.06
N HIS A 47 -9.52 6.82 -0.29
CA HIS A 47 -10.36 7.77 0.42
C HIS A 47 -11.85 7.53 0.17
N VAL A 48 -12.24 7.25 -1.07
CA VAL A 48 -13.62 6.88 -1.41
C VAL A 48 -14.04 5.57 -0.72
N ALA A 49 -13.16 4.56 -0.74
CA ALA A 49 -13.42 3.28 -0.08
C ALA A 49 -13.54 3.45 1.45
N LEU A 50 -12.69 4.25 2.07
CA LEU A 50 -12.75 4.55 3.51
C LEU A 50 -14.06 5.25 3.87
N TRP A 51 -14.42 6.30 3.17
CA TRP A 51 -15.66 7.00 3.42
C TRP A 51 -16.86 6.05 3.37
N ARG A 52 -16.96 5.22 2.32
CA ARG A 52 -18.04 4.23 2.18
C ARG A 52 -18.01 3.18 3.30
N SER A 53 -16.83 2.74 3.70
CA SER A 53 -16.67 1.66 4.66
C SER A 53 -17.09 2.04 6.09
N PHE A 54 -16.98 3.31 6.45
CA PHE A 54 -17.36 3.77 7.79
C PHE A 54 -18.85 3.68 8.08
N ALA A 55 -19.71 3.56 7.06
CA ALA A 55 -21.13 3.24 7.25
C ALA A 55 -21.34 1.84 7.89
N ALA A 56 -20.38 0.92 7.69
CA ALA A 56 -20.44 -0.46 8.20
C ALA A 56 -19.44 -0.73 9.34
N TYR A 57 -18.69 0.28 9.79
CA TYR A 57 -17.73 0.10 10.88
C TYR A 57 -18.42 -0.05 12.21
N ASP A 58 -18.29 -1.22 12.81
CA ASP A 58 -18.98 -1.63 14.06
C ASP A 58 -18.06 -1.65 15.30
N GLY A 59 -16.78 -1.25 15.16
CA GLY A 59 -15.83 -1.20 16.27
C GLY A 59 -15.26 -2.55 16.73
N ARG A 60 -15.50 -3.66 16.01
CA ARG A 60 -14.94 -4.99 16.35
C ARG A 60 -13.43 -5.08 16.23
N CYS A 61 -12.82 -4.18 15.48
CA CYS A 61 -11.37 -4.01 15.44
C CYS A 61 -11.03 -2.54 15.66
N SER A 62 -9.76 -2.24 15.93
CA SER A 62 -9.32 -0.84 16.04
C SER A 62 -9.57 -0.08 14.74
N GLU A 63 -9.80 1.23 14.84
CA GLU A 63 -9.95 2.10 13.67
C GLU A 63 -8.71 2.01 12.78
N ARG A 64 -7.52 1.94 13.37
CA ARG A 64 -6.25 1.74 12.67
C ARG A 64 -6.29 0.46 11.82
N THR A 65 -6.65 -0.67 12.40
CA THR A 65 -6.77 -1.96 11.69
C THR A 65 -7.80 -1.86 10.54
N TRP A 66 -8.94 -1.19 10.80
CA TRP A 66 -9.97 -0.96 9.78
C TRP A 66 -9.44 -0.16 8.60
N VAL A 67 -8.81 0.99 8.86
CA VAL A 67 -8.25 1.87 7.84
C VAL A 67 -7.25 1.12 6.96
N TYR A 68 -6.29 0.41 7.55
CA TYR A 68 -5.29 -0.33 6.78
C TYR A 68 -5.90 -1.50 5.99
N ARG A 69 -6.91 -2.18 6.54
CA ARG A 69 -7.64 -3.25 5.83
C ARG A 69 -8.33 -2.69 4.58
N VAL A 70 -9.06 -1.60 4.72
CA VAL A 70 -9.75 -0.94 3.59
C VAL A 70 -8.75 -0.43 2.56
N ALA A 71 -7.68 0.25 3.00
CA ALA A 71 -6.67 0.80 2.12
C ALA A 71 -5.96 -0.30 1.30
N HIS A 72 -5.57 -1.41 1.93
CA HIS A 72 -4.95 -2.53 1.23
C HIS A 72 -5.89 -3.26 0.28
N ASN A 73 -7.17 -3.39 0.63
CA ASN A 73 -8.17 -3.98 -0.26
C ASN A 73 -8.36 -3.10 -1.51
N ALA A 74 -8.53 -1.79 -1.32
CA ALA A 74 -8.63 -0.85 -2.43
C ALA A 74 -7.38 -0.89 -3.34
N ALA A 75 -6.18 -0.94 -2.75
CA ALA A 75 -4.94 -1.05 -3.51
C ALA A 75 -4.83 -2.36 -4.30
N ALA A 76 -5.25 -3.49 -3.71
CA ALA A 76 -5.27 -4.77 -4.39
C ALA A 76 -6.26 -4.79 -5.56
N ASP A 77 -7.43 -4.16 -5.40
CA ASP A 77 -8.44 -4.02 -6.45
C ASP A 77 -7.94 -3.14 -7.59
N HIS A 78 -7.34 -2.00 -7.27
CA HIS A 78 -6.72 -1.08 -8.23
C HIS A 78 -5.66 -1.79 -9.09
N VAL A 79 -4.73 -2.51 -8.48
CA VAL A 79 -3.69 -3.28 -9.20
C VAL A 79 -4.31 -4.38 -10.06
N ARG A 80 -5.35 -5.07 -9.58
CA ARG A 80 -6.06 -6.09 -10.37
C ARG A 80 -6.77 -5.49 -11.59
N ALA A 81 -7.46 -4.37 -11.40
CA ALA A 81 -8.14 -3.65 -12.49
C ALA A 81 -7.16 -3.22 -13.57
N ARG A 82 -6.01 -2.64 -13.18
CA ARG A 82 -4.96 -2.24 -14.13
C ARG A 82 -4.37 -3.42 -14.90
N LYS A 83 -4.14 -4.56 -14.24
CA LYS A 83 -3.65 -5.76 -14.94
C LYS A 83 -4.61 -6.25 -15.98
N ARG A 84 -5.93 -6.21 -15.71
CA ARG A 84 -6.95 -6.57 -16.70
C ARG A 84 -6.93 -5.62 -17.90
N LEU A 85 -6.95 -4.30 -17.66
CA LEU A 85 -6.90 -3.30 -18.72
C LEU A 85 -5.65 -3.44 -19.59
N ARG A 86 -4.49 -3.71 -18.99
CA ARG A 86 -3.26 -3.99 -19.74
C ARG A 86 -3.34 -5.29 -20.54
N ALA A 87 -3.90 -6.36 -19.98
CA ALA A 87 -4.07 -7.62 -20.70
C ALA A 87 -5.02 -7.45 -21.87
N GLU A 88 -6.11 -6.70 -21.73
CA GLU A 88 -7.05 -6.36 -22.80
C GLU A 88 -6.40 -5.46 -23.88
N ALA A 89 -5.54 -4.52 -23.47
CA ALA A 89 -4.79 -3.67 -24.41
C ALA A 89 -3.63 -4.39 -25.09
N LEU A 90 -3.04 -5.41 -24.47
CA LEU A 90 -1.89 -6.18 -24.95
C LEU A 90 -2.25 -7.34 -25.89
N VAL A 91 -3.51 -7.49 -26.28
CA VAL A 91 -3.85 -8.36 -27.43
C VAL A 91 -3.19 -7.86 -28.73
N GLY A 92 -2.39 -6.80 -28.68
CA GLY A 92 -1.72 -6.21 -29.84
C GLY A 92 -0.25 -5.79 -29.67
N LEU A 93 0.39 -5.80 -28.52
CA LEU A 93 1.78 -5.35 -28.40
C LEU A 93 2.49 -5.90 -27.16
N ASP A 94 3.61 -6.57 -27.42
CA ASP A 94 4.59 -7.02 -26.43
C ASP A 94 5.43 -5.81 -25.99
N GLU A 95 5.29 -5.36 -24.73
CA GLU A 95 6.27 -4.44 -24.15
C GLU A 95 6.37 -4.55 -22.63
N ALA A 96 7.59 -4.82 -22.17
CA ALA A 96 7.98 -4.76 -20.77
C ALA A 96 7.92 -3.31 -20.27
N ALA A 97 7.19 -3.07 -19.18
CA ALA A 97 7.12 -1.75 -18.56
C ALA A 97 8.48 -1.38 -17.94
N ALA A 98 9.21 -0.49 -18.61
CA ALA A 98 10.39 0.18 -18.09
C ALA A 98 9.96 1.17 -17.00
N PHE A 99 10.63 1.12 -15.84
CA PHE A 99 10.45 2.09 -14.78
C PHE A 99 11.24 3.36 -15.17
N ALA A 100 10.56 4.48 -15.32
CA ALA A 100 11.20 5.77 -15.50
C ALA A 100 11.92 6.20 -14.21
N ASP A 101 13.20 6.46 -14.32
CA ASP A 101 14.03 7.07 -13.29
C ASP A 101 14.16 8.57 -13.62
N GLY A 102 13.93 9.44 -12.66
CA GLY A 102 14.04 10.87 -12.85
C GLY A 102 14.56 11.61 -11.63
N GLY A 103 15.77 12.11 -11.71
CA GLY A 103 16.24 13.28 -10.97
C GLY A 103 17.32 13.12 -9.90
N ASP A 104 18.44 13.79 -10.13
CA ASP A 104 19.57 14.09 -9.24
C ASP A 104 19.37 15.45 -8.52
N PRO A 105 19.95 15.83 -7.36
CA PRO A 105 21.36 15.87 -6.94
C PRO A 105 21.75 15.70 -5.44
N GLU A 106 22.85 15.38 -5.23
CA GLU A 106 24.06 15.14 -4.42
C GLU A 106 24.11 14.89 -2.91
N ALA A 107 23.33 15.28 -1.97
CA ALA A 107 23.53 14.83 -0.56
C ALA A 107 22.22 14.43 0.12
N GLU A 108 21.16 15.12 -0.08
CA GLU A 108 19.79 14.61 0.12
C GLU A 108 19.50 13.46 -0.85
N ALA A 109 20.17 13.41 -1.97
CA ALA A 109 20.20 12.36 -2.98
C ALA A 109 20.42 10.97 -2.38
N GLY A 110 21.37 10.79 -1.51
CA GLY A 110 21.68 9.47 -0.94
C GLY A 110 20.54 8.84 -0.14
N ALA A 111 19.80 9.59 0.65
CA ALA A 111 18.65 9.08 1.40
C ALA A 111 17.44 8.84 0.49
N ARG A 112 17.15 9.78 -0.41
CA ARG A 112 16.07 9.65 -1.40
C ARG A 112 16.35 8.49 -2.36
N GLN A 113 17.59 8.33 -2.83
CA GLN A 113 17.99 7.23 -3.69
C GLN A 113 17.90 5.88 -2.99
N ARG A 114 18.30 5.79 -1.71
CA ARG A 114 18.12 4.58 -0.90
C ARG A 114 16.65 4.24 -0.72
N LEU A 115 15.80 5.22 -0.44
CA LEU A 115 14.36 5.03 -0.30
C LEU A 115 13.72 4.58 -1.63
N ALA A 116 14.05 5.22 -2.73
CA ALA A 116 13.60 4.84 -4.07
C ALA A 116 14.03 3.41 -4.42
N ARG A 117 15.28 3.03 -4.10
CA ARG A 117 15.76 1.66 -4.28
C ARG A 117 14.99 0.66 -3.43
N LEU A 118 14.72 0.96 -2.16
CA LEU A 118 13.91 0.11 -1.29
C LEU A 118 12.49 -0.06 -1.85
N THR A 119 11.87 1.02 -2.29
CA THR A 119 10.54 1.00 -2.90
C THR A 119 10.51 0.12 -4.15
N ARG A 120 11.50 0.23 -5.04
CA ARG A 120 11.64 -0.66 -6.22
C ARG A 120 11.74 -2.14 -5.81
N LEU A 121 12.51 -2.46 -4.77
CA LEU A 121 12.62 -3.84 -4.27
C LEU A 121 11.29 -4.34 -3.69
N ILE A 122 10.54 -3.49 -3.00
CA ILE A 122 9.21 -3.81 -2.47
C ILE A 122 8.23 -4.10 -3.63
N HIS A 123 8.29 -3.32 -4.70
CA HIS A 123 7.45 -3.55 -5.89
C HIS A 123 7.71 -4.91 -6.56
N ARG A 124 8.92 -5.47 -6.43
CA ARG A 124 9.27 -6.80 -6.95
C ARG A 124 8.83 -7.96 -6.05
N LEU A 125 8.30 -7.68 -4.86
CA LEU A 125 7.76 -8.72 -3.98
C LEU A 125 6.44 -9.29 -4.54
N LYS A 126 6.17 -10.55 -4.20
CA LYS A 126 4.85 -11.15 -4.43
C LYS A 126 3.76 -10.32 -3.71
N PRO A 127 2.53 -10.26 -4.23
CA PRO A 127 1.48 -9.39 -3.65
C PRO A 127 1.31 -9.52 -2.14
N THR A 128 1.21 -10.73 -1.62
CA THR A 128 1.07 -10.98 -0.17
C THR A 128 2.29 -10.54 0.64
N ASP A 129 3.51 -10.77 0.12
CA ASP A 129 4.75 -10.36 0.77
C ASP A 129 4.87 -8.83 0.77
N ARG A 130 4.47 -8.18 -0.31
CA ARG A 130 4.41 -6.71 -0.40
C ARG A 130 3.43 -6.14 0.63
N GLN A 131 2.22 -6.69 0.71
CA GLN A 131 1.22 -6.27 1.68
C GLN A 131 1.75 -6.37 3.12
N VAL A 132 2.29 -7.52 3.50
CA VAL A 132 2.88 -7.74 4.83
C VAL A 132 4.01 -6.75 5.10
N MET A 133 4.88 -6.49 4.12
CA MET A 133 6.02 -5.59 4.31
C MET A 133 5.57 -4.14 4.44
N LEU A 134 4.60 -3.68 3.66
CA LEU A 134 4.06 -2.32 3.76
C LEU A 134 3.39 -2.08 5.11
N LEU A 135 2.61 -3.05 5.62
CA LEU A 135 2.01 -2.97 6.96
C LEU A 135 3.08 -2.94 8.07
N TYR A 136 4.12 -3.76 7.93
CA TYR A 136 5.24 -3.77 8.87
C TYR A 136 5.98 -2.43 8.91
N LEU A 137 6.16 -1.76 7.77
CA LEU A 137 6.79 -0.44 7.68
C LEU A 137 5.94 0.70 8.27
N GLU A 138 4.67 0.46 8.51
CA GLU A 138 3.76 1.35 9.23
C GLU A 138 3.63 0.95 10.72
N ASP A 139 4.61 0.21 11.25
CA ASP A 139 4.71 -0.21 12.65
C ASP A 139 3.52 -1.01 13.18
N LEU A 140 2.86 -1.82 12.30
CA LEU A 140 1.85 -2.76 12.75
C LEU A 140 2.54 -4.02 13.32
N THR A 141 1.96 -4.53 14.39
CA THR A 141 2.37 -5.80 15.00
C THR A 141 2.00 -6.99 14.11
N ALA A 142 2.66 -8.13 14.31
CA ALA A 142 2.33 -9.35 13.59
C ALA A 142 0.86 -9.80 13.79
N ALA A 143 0.27 -9.49 14.95
CA ALA A 143 -1.14 -9.78 15.23
C ALA A 143 -2.06 -8.88 14.38
N GLU A 144 -1.85 -7.56 14.39
CA GLU A 144 -2.63 -6.60 13.58
C GLU A 144 -2.50 -6.89 12.08
N ILE A 145 -1.27 -7.21 11.60
CA ILE A 145 -1.05 -7.63 10.21
C ILE A 145 -1.84 -8.91 9.92
N GLY A 146 -1.87 -9.85 10.86
CA GLY A 146 -2.67 -11.07 10.75
C GLY A 146 -4.16 -10.79 10.61
N GLU A 147 -4.71 -9.88 11.41
CA GLU A 147 -6.11 -9.45 11.31
C GLU A 147 -6.45 -8.83 9.95
N ILE A 148 -5.51 -8.10 9.34
CA ILE A 148 -5.72 -7.46 8.04
C ILE A 148 -5.59 -8.46 6.88
N THR A 149 -4.61 -9.37 6.96
CA THR A 149 -4.23 -10.26 5.85
C THR A 149 -4.89 -11.63 5.89
N GLY A 150 -5.48 -12.00 7.02
CA GLY A 150 -6.01 -13.35 7.27
C GLY A 150 -4.92 -14.39 7.59
N LEU A 151 -3.67 -13.98 7.82
CA LEU A 151 -2.56 -14.85 8.20
C LEU A 151 -2.48 -14.99 9.74
N SER A 152 -1.94 -16.10 10.24
CA SER A 152 -1.60 -16.18 11.65
C SER A 152 -0.40 -15.26 11.99
N ALA A 153 -0.35 -14.74 13.23
CA ALA A 153 0.74 -13.88 13.68
C ALA A 153 2.12 -14.57 13.52
N GLY A 154 2.21 -15.88 13.76
CA GLY A 154 3.42 -16.66 13.54
C GLY A 154 3.82 -16.71 12.07
N ALA A 155 2.86 -16.92 11.15
CA ALA A 155 3.13 -16.90 9.71
C ALA A 155 3.59 -15.52 9.23
N VAL A 156 3.00 -14.44 9.78
CA VAL A 156 3.43 -13.05 9.52
C VAL A 156 4.88 -12.83 9.97
N ALA A 157 5.22 -13.21 11.20
CA ALA A 157 6.58 -13.03 11.75
C ALA A 157 7.64 -13.73 10.89
N VAL A 158 7.40 -15.01 10.55
CA VAL A 158 8.29 -15.78 9.66
C VAL A 158 8.44 -15.11 8.29
N ARG A 159 7.33 -14.62 7.73
CA ARG A 159 7.32 -13.94 6.43
C ARG A 159 8.11 -12.64 6.47
N ILE A 160 7.92 -11.81 7.50
CA ILE A 160 8.68 -10.58 7.71
C ILE A 160 10.17 -10.87 7.77
N HIS A 161 10.57 -11.86 8.58
CA HIS A 161 11.98 -12.25 8.70
C HIS A 161 12.58 -12.64 7.34
N ARG A 162 11.89 -13.49 6.58
CA ARG A 162 12.32 -13.91 5.25
C ARG A 162 12.42 -12.74 4.26
N ILE A 163 11.45 -11.84 4.26
CA ILE A 163 11.47 -10.68 3.36
C ILE A 163 12.61 -9.73 3.72
N LYS A 164 12.84 -9.46 5.00
CA LYS A 164 13.97 -8.63 5.47
C LYS A 164 15.32 -9.20 5.02
N ALA A 165 15.53 -10.51 5.17
CA ALA A 165 16.74 -11.17 4.70
C ALA A 165 16.92 -11.03 3.18
N LEU A 166 15.85 -11.25 2.41
CA LEU A 166 15.86 -11.09 0.95
C LEU A 166 16.17 -9.65 0.52
N LEU A 167 15.53 -8.67 1.17
CA LEU A 167 15.76 -7.24 0.88
C LEU A 167 17.19 -6.82 1.24
N ALA A 168 17.73 -7.28 2.38
CA ALA A 168 19.10 -6.98 2.80
C ALA A 168 20.12 -7.47 1.76
N ILE A 169 19.98 -8.71 1.29
CA ILE A 169 20.85 -9.28 0.25
C ILE A 169 20.78 -8.45 -1.04
N ARG A 170 19.58 -8.13 -1.52
CA ARG A 170 19.37 -7.37 -2.75
C ARG A 170 19.78 -5.90 -2.62
N PHE A 171 19.66 -5.35 -1.42
CA PHE A 171 20.06 -3.96 -1.17
C PHE A 171 21.59 -3.79 -1.15
N THR A 172 22.34 -4.81 -0.72
CA THR A 172 23.81 -4.80 -0.73
C THR A 172 24.42 -5.14 -2.11
N GLN A 173 23.70 -5.89 -2.94
CA GLN A 173 24.14 -6.19 -4.30
C GLN A 173 24.04 -4.91 -5.16
N LYS A 174 25.17 -4.45 -5.71
CA LYS A 174 25.22 -3.34 -6.67
C LYS A 174 24.39 -3.75 -7.89
N GLU A 175 23.43 -2.92 -8.32
CA GLU A 175 22.72 -3.17 -9.58
C GLU A 175 23.75 -3.36 -10.70
N PRO A 176 23.65 -4.40 -11.55
CA PRO A 176 24.46 -4.45 -12.75
C PRO A 176 24.16 -3.22 -13.60
N ALA A 177 25.22 -2.55 -14.03
CA ALA A 177 25.17 -1.38 -14.90
C ALA A 177 24.52 -1.72 -16.23
#